data_414553956c28548aba493289532f51bb
#
_entry.id   414553956c28548aba493289532f51bb
#
_cell.length_a   1.000
_cell.length_b   1.000
_cell.length_c   1.000
_cell.angle_alpha   90.00
_cell.angle_beta   90.00
_cell.angle_gamma   90.00
#
_symmetry.space_group_name_H-M   'P 1'
#
loop_
_entity.id
_entity.type
_entity.pdbx_description
1 polymer ?
#
loop_
_entity_poly.entity_id
_entity_poly.type
_entity_poly.pdbx_seq_one_letter_code
_entity_poly.pdbx_strand_id
1 'polypeptide(L)'
;MYAALLVLPVSFYLLFDPAIELHEGNAFTYVLVMSLLIRTGTTLFEMPSIALLPDLEKDYDRRNQWLALRYFFGWYGGNGIHIVNMMFWAGAYGFAVQRGYTIYATAGAILIFLSIVVSSFGTQREASALPRPAHTFKFGDIASEVGQMFESLKNPNFKALFLYGLTVGIAAGLGMALYLYNTTYFFGFSGTQIGVTGLWILIAPVCAIFAAPYLGARFGKKRAAIYAILLNIALYPIPYILVLAGAWPELGSWLSLYVYSIFVVVEVFCGIIGGVLLDSMMADVVEDSEVVTERRSEGLFFAARGFAGKAISAGGIVGAGIIVSLVGLDAITSVEQVTYDIRVNIAILFLPLYCLLNVGALYFVSQYRIDRDDHGDNLDKLAERARIDRHRREGFSVD
;
A
#
# COMPACT_ATOMS: atom_id res chain seq x y z
N MET A 1 2.87 20.71 -6.40
CA MET A 1 4.04 19.89 -6.74
C MET A 1 5.35 20.59 -6.40
N TYR A 2 5.63 21.82 -6.84
CA TYR A 2 6.90 22.53 -6.55
C TYR A 2 7.23 22.71 -5.06
N ALA A 3 6.22 22.90 -4.20
CA ALA A 3 6.45 22.98 -2.75
C ALA A 3 7.09 21.71 -2.16
N ALA A 4 6.87 20.54 -2.80
CA ALA A 4 7.47 19.29 -2.39
C ALA A 4 8.97 19.19 -2.68
N LEU A 5 9.51 20.00 -3.62
CA LEU A 5 10.92 19.97 -4.02
C LEU A 5 11.90 20.22 -2.87
N LEU A 6 11.51 21.08 -1.93
CA LEU A 6 12.37 21.40 -0.78
C LEU A 6 12.05 20.46 0.40
N VAL A 7 10.77 20.22 0.64
CA VAL A 7 10.35 19.50 1.84
C VAL A 7 10.73 18.02 1.76
N LEU A 8 10.39 17.33 0.66
CA LEU A 8 10.51 15.88 0.59
C LEU A 8 11.96 15.37 0.48
N PRO A 9 12.80 15.88 -0.44
CA PRO A 9 14.20 15.41 -0.53
C PRO A 9 15.02 15.74 0.72
N VAL A 10 14.83 16.94 1.28
CA VAL A 10 15.59 17.40 2.45
C VAL A 10 15.20 16.61 3.69
N SER A 11 13.90 16.43 3.96
CA SER A 11 13.45 15.65 5.10
C SER A 11 13.81 14.17 4.97
N PHE A 12 13.81 13.62 3.75
CA PHE A 12 14.27 12.25 3.50
C PHE A 12 15.78 12.10 3.81
N TYR A 13 16.60 13.03 3.32
CA TYR A 13 18.04 13.03 3.61
C TYR A 13 18.30 13.10 5.12
N LEU A 14 17.71 14.08 5.79
CA LEU A 14 17.89 14.31 7.22
C LEU A 14 17.37 13.16 8.10
N LEU A 15 16.38 12.39 7.65
CA LEU A 15 15.90 11.23 8.42
C LEU A 15 16.99 10.15 8.56
N PHE A 16 17.77 9.91 7.50
CA PHE A 16 18.79 8.85 7.47
C PHE A 16 20.20 9.35 7.78
N ASP A 17 20.46 10.65 7.63
CA ASP A 17 21.72 11.30 7.96
C ASP A 17 21.46 12.57 8.78
N PRO A 18 21.20 12.41 10.08
CA PRO A 18 20.84 13.52 10.97
C PRO A 18 21.94 14.56 11.06
N ALA A 19 21.57 15.87 10.92
CA ALA A 19 22.50 16.98 11.14
C ALA A 19 22.77 17.29 12.62
N ILE A 20 22.09 16.60 13.53
CA ILE A 20 22.21 16.75 15.00
C ILE A 20 22.52 15.41 15.63
N GLU A 21 23.19 15.43 16.77
CA GLU A 21 23.38 14.22 17.56
C GLU A 21 22.05 13.75 18.17
N LEU A 22 21.69 12.51 17.87
CA LEU A 22 20.50 11.87 18.42
C LEU A 22 20.84 11.15 19.73
N HIS A 23 20.02 11.42 20.74
CA HIS A 23 20.07 10.77 22.05
C HIS A 23 18.64 10.44 22.50
N GLU A 24 18.47 9.61 23.51
CA GLU A 24 17.15 9.13 23.95
C GLU A 24 16.11 10.24 24.13
N GLY A 25 16.51 11.43 24.59
CA GLY A 25 15.62 12.55 24.85
C GLY A 25 15.08 13.27 23.60
N ASN A 26 15.76 13.18 22.44
CA ASN A 26 15.39 13.91 21.23
C ASN A 26 15.08 13.01 20.03
N ALA A 27 15.55 11.77 20.02
CA ALA A 27 15.45 10.86 18.87
C ALA A 27 14.01 10.65 18.43
N PHE A 28 13.09 10.39 19.36
CA PHE A 28 11.68 10.19 19.05
C PHE A 28 11.06 11.42 18.36
N THR A 29 11.27 12.60 18.94
CA THR A 29 10.75 13.87 18.40
C THR A 29 11.32 14.16 17.01
N TYR A 30 12.63 13.92 16.83
CA TYR A 30 13.30 14.11 15.55
C TYR A 30 12.70 13.21 14.46
N VAL A 31 12.63 11.90 14.71
CA VAL A 31 12.07 10.91 13.77
C VAL A 31 10.61 11.22 13.45
N LEU A 32 9.82 11.62 14.46
CA LEU A 32 8.42 12.01 14.28
C LEU A 32 8.30 13.22 13.36
N VAL A 33 9.07 14.29 13.61
CA VAL A 33 9.03 15.52 12.80
C VAL A 33 9.47 15.23 11.36
N MET A 34 10.58 14.51 11.15
CA MET A 34 11.04 14.15 9.80
C MET A 34 10.03 13.28 9.07
N SER A 35 9.42 12.33 9.74
CA SER A 35 8.36 11.47 9.16
C SER A 35 7.12 12.28 8.76
N LEU A 36 6.70 13.25 9.58
CA LEU A 36 5.59 14.15 9.26
C LEU A 36 5.92 15.03 8.05
N LEU A 37 7.14 15.56 7.97
CA LEU A 37 7.60 16.36 6.82
C LEU A 37 7.63 15.52 5.53
N ILE A 38 8.14 14.28 5.59
CA ILE A 38 8.13 13.35 4.45
C ILE A 38 6.68 13.08 4.01
N ARG A 39 5.78 12.78 4.94
CA ARG A 39 4.36 12.55 4.63
C ARG A 39 3.70 13.77 4.00
N THR A 40 3.96 14.95 4.54
CA THR A 40 3.45 16.21 3.99
C THR A 40 4.01 16.45 2.60
N GLY A 41 5.33 16.33 2.41
CA GLY A 41 5.98 16.48 1.11
C GLY A 41 5.47 15.48 0.07
N THR A 42 5.28 14.23 0.45
CA THR A 42 4.69 13.20 -0.42
C THR A 42 3.26 13.59 -0.84
N THR A 43 2.43 14.05 0.09
CA THR A 43 1.05 14.46 -0.22
C THR A 43 1.02 15.70 -1.12
N LEU A 44 1.91 16.67 -0.91
CA LEU A 44 2.04 17.88 -1.75
C LEU A 44 2.45 17.57 -3.20
N PHE A 45 3.11 16.45 -3.43
CA PHE A 45 3.44 15.99 -4.78
C PHE A 45 2.39 15.03 -5.35
N GLU A 46 2.00 14.02 -4.59
CA GLU A 46 1.17 12.90 -5.05
C GLU A 46 -0.25 13.36 -5.41
N MET A 47 -0.90 14.14 -4.54
CA MET A 47 -2.30 14.55 -4.76
C MET A 47 -2.47 15.39 -6.03
N PRO A 48 -1.71 16.47 -6.27
CA PRO A 48 -1.81 17.21 -7.52
C PRO A 48 -1.41 16.39 -8.75
N SER A 49 -0.42 15.48 -8.61
CA SER A 49 0.03 14.62 -9.70
C SER A 49 -1.07 13.63 -10.16
N ILE A 50 -1.85 13.08 -9.21
CA ILE A 50 -2.98 12.19 -9.54
C ILE A 50 -4.14 13.00 -10.14
N ALA A 51 -4.44 14.15 -9.55
CA ALA A 51 -5.56 14.99 -9.98
C ALA A 51 -5.38 15.55 -11.40
N LEU A 52 -4.14 15.79 -11.84
CA LEU A 52 -3.85 16.28 -13.19
C LEU A 52 -4.10 15.24 -14.29
N LEU A 53 -4.01 13.94 -14.01
CA LEU A 53 -4.04 12.92 -15.03
C LEU A 53 -5.33 12.88 -15.87
N PRO A 54 -6.55 12.98 -15.32
CA PRO A 54 -7.79 13.06 -16.10
C PRO A 54 -7.89 14.30 -16.99
N ASP A 55 -7.24 15.39 -16.58
CA ASP A 55 -7.23 16.64 -17.34
C ASP A 55 -6.21 16.61 -18.49
N LEU A 56 -5.08 15.91 -18.28
CA LEU A 56 -4.02 15.76 -19.28
C LEU A 56 -4.36 14.74 -20.38
N GLU A 57 -5.09 13.68 -20.02
CA GLU A 57 -5.46 12.62 -20.98
C GLU A 57 -6.95 12.30 -20.88
N LYS A 58 -7.68 12.65 -21.92
CA LYS A 58 -9.12 12.46 -22.04
C LYS A 58 -9.50 11.10 -22.61
N ASP A 59 -8.58 10.47 -23.34
CA ASP A 59 -8.77 9.14 -23.88
C ASP A 59 -8.68 8.10 -22.75
N TYR A 60 -9.73 7.30 -22.61
CA TYR A 60 -9.84 6.32 -21.53
C TYR A 60 -8.72 5.27 -21.54
N ASP A 61 -8.37 4.76 -22.72
CA ASP A 61 -7.39 3.68 -22.85
C ASP A 61 -5.97 4.21 -22.59
N ARG A 62 -5.64 5.39 -23.09
CA ARG A 62 -4.37 6.06 -22.80
C ARG A 62 -4.23 6.44 -21.34
N ARG A 63 -5.28 6.94 -20.72
CA ARG A 63 -5.28 7.23 -19.28
C ARG A 63 -4.99 5.99 -18.44
N ASN A 64 -5.56 4.83 -18.79
CA ASN A 64 -5.27 3.58 -18.13
C ASN A 64 -3.81 3.14 -18.32
N GLN A 65 -3.22 3.36 -19.49
CA GLN A 65 -1.79 3.10 -19.74
C GLN A 65 -0.90 3.98 -18.85
N TRP A 66 -1.21 5.27 -18.71
CA TRP A 66 -0.47 6.18 -17.81
C TRP A 66 -0.58 5.78 -16.35
N LEU A 67 -1.75 5.37 -15.89
CA LEU A 67 -1.92 4.83 -14.55
C LEU A 67 -1.11 3.54 -14.33
N ALA A 68 -1.13 2.62 -15.29
CA ALA A 68 -0.33 1.40 -15.22
C ALA A 68 1.18 1.69 -15.14
N LEU A 69 1.69 2.63 -15.96
CA LEU A 69 3.08 3.09 -15.87
C LEU A 69 3.41 3.72 -14.52
N ARG A 70 2.51 4.53 -13.98
CA ARG A 70 2.67 5.12 -12.64
C ARG A 70 2.80 4.05 -11.57
N TYR A 71 1.94 3.03 -11.58
CA TYR A 71 2.03 1.90 -10.65
C TYR A 71 3.32 1.10 -10.85
N PHE A 72 3.70 0.86 -12.10
CA PHE A 72 4.95 0.18 -12.42
C PHE A 72 6.15 0.92 -11.83
N PHE A 73 6.32 2.20 -12.16
CA PHE A 73 7.44 3.00 -11.62
C PHE A 73 7.37 3.19 -10.11
N GLY A 74 6.18 3.29 -9.51
CA GLY A 74 6.01 3.35 -8.06
C GLY A 74 6.50 2.08 -7.38
N TRP A 75 6.11 0.92 -7.87
CA TRP A 75 6.52 -0.38 -7.32
C TRP A 75 8.00 -0.68 -7.56
N TYR A 76 8.44 -0.57 -8.81
CA TYR A 76 9.81 -0.95 -9.19
C TYR A 76 10.83 0.12 -8.78
N GLY A 77 10.48 1.39 -8.82
CA GLY A 77 11.36 2.47 -8.36
C GLY A 77 11.57 2.42 -6.85
N GLY A 78 10.49 2.33 -6.07
CA GLY A 78 10.56 2.26 -4.61
C GLY A 78 11.28 0.99 -4.10
N ASN A 79 10.88 -0.19 -4.61
CA ASN A 79 11.55 -1.42 -4.23
C ASN A 79 12.97 -1.51 -4.81
N GLY A 80 13.21 -1.00 -6.00
CA GLY A 80 14.54 -1.01 -6.62
C GLY A 80 15.58 -0.27 -5.79
N ILE A 81 15.29 0.95 -5.33
CA ILE A 81 16.22 1.70 -4.46
C ILE A 81 16.41 1.00 -3.11
N HIS A 82 15.37 0.36 -2.56
CA HIS A 82 15.48 -0.42 -1.34
C HIS A 82 16.39 -1.65 -1.54
N ILE A 83 16.24 -2.37 -2.65
CA ILE A 83 17.10 -3.52 -3.00
C ILE A 83 18.56 -3.08 -3.13
N VAL A 84 18.82 -1.97 -3.83
CA VAL A 84 20.17 -1.41 -3.97
C VAL A 84 20.74 -1.04 -2.60
N ASN A 85 19.93 -0.43 -1.72
CA ASN A 85 20.33 -0.10 -0.36
C ASN A 85 20.74 -1.36 0.44
N MET A 86 19.92 -2.42 0.36
CA MET A 86 20.20 -3.65 1.09
C MET A 86 21.41 -4.42 0.52
N MET A 87 21.59 -4.45 -0.80
CA MET A 87 22.66 -5.19 -1.44
C MET A 87 24.03 -4.48 -1.37
N PHE A 88 24.06 -3.16 -1.53
CA PHE A 88 25.29 -2.44 -1.81
C PHE A 88 25.62 -1.33 -0.81
N TRP A 89 24.63 -0.87 -0.01
CA TRP A 89 24.82 0.26 0.91
C TRP A 89 24.59 -0.17 2.37
N ALA A 90 23.51 0.22 3.01
CA ALA A 90 23.29 -0.05 4.43
C ALA A 90 23.41 -1.54 4.79
N GLY A 91 22.85 -2.43 3.97
CA GLY A 91 22.95 -3.88 4.21
C GLY A 91 24.35 -4.44 4.00
N ALA A 92 25.14 -3.90 3.05
CA ALA A 92 26.49 -4.36 2.76
C ALA A 92 27.53 -3.84 3.79
N TYR A 93 27.37 -2.57 4.25
CA TYR A 93 28.22 -2.02 5.31
C TYR A 93 27.85 -2.53 6.71
N GLY A 94 26.65 -3.07 6.88
CA GLY A 94 26.06 -3.44 8.16
C GLY A 94 25.16 -2.36 8.72
N PHE A 95 24.06 -2.79 9.34
CA PHE A 95 22.99 -1.88 9.81
C PHE A 95 23.41 -0.90 10.92
N ALA A 96 24.53 -1.16 11.60
CA ALA A 96 25.09 -0.26 12.61
C ALA A 96 26.01 0.82 12.02
N VAL A 97 26.33 0.80 10.71
CA VAL A 97 27.30 1.68 10.08
C VAL A 97 26.60 2.84 9.37
N GLN A 98 26.78 4.06 9.88
CA GLN A 98 26.16 5.29 9.35
C GLN A 98 26.44 5.51 7.85
N ARG A 99 27.63 5.19 7.37
CA ARG A 99 28.04 5.44 5.97
C ARG A 99 27.09 4.87 4.94
N GLY A 100 26.55 3.67 5.17
CA GLY A 100 25.57 3.05 4.26
C GLY A 100 24.28 3.88 4.17
N TYR A 101 23.82 4.39 5.30
CA TYR A 101 22.61 5.23 5.36
C TYR A 101 22.83 6.60 4.72
N THR A 102 24.02 7.22 4.89
CA THR A 102 24.37 8.49 4.22
C THR A 102 24.34 8.35 2.70
N ILE A 103 24.89 7.24 2.15
CA ILE A 103 24.85 6.99 0.70
C ILE A 103 23.40 6.81 0.24
N TYR A 104 22.61 6.02 0.96
CA TYR A 104 21.19 5.81 0.67
C TYR A 104 20.40 7.11 0.71
N ALA A 105 20.59 7.92 1.75
CA ALA A 105 19.96 9.21 1.93
C ALA A 105 20.27 10.16 0.77
N THR A 106 21.52 10.25 0.38
CA THR A 106 22.00 11.12 -0.71
C THR A 106 21.39 10.67 -2.04
N ALA A 107 21.53 9.40 -2.39
CA ALA A 107 21.01 8.85 -3.65
C ALA A 107 19.47 8.97 -3.72
N GLY A 108 18.78 8.64 -2.63
CA GLY A 108 17.34 8.75 -2.54
C GLY A 108 16.83 10.19 -2.67
N ALA A 109 17.49 11.13 -1.96
CA ALA A 109 17.14 12.55 -2.04
C ALA A 109 17.32 13.11 -3.47
N ILE A 110 18.43 12.75 -4.15
CA ILE A 110 18.67 13.17 -5.53
C ILE A 110 17.60 12.57 -6.47
N LEU A 111 17.30 11.29 -6.35
CA LEU A 111 16.26 10.65 -7.18
C LEU A 111 14.88 11.26 -6.96
N ILE A 112 14.49 11.51 -5.71
CA ILE A 112 13.24 12.18 -5.35
C ILE A 112 13.21 13.59 -5.96
N PHE A 113 14.28 14.37 -5.78
CA PHE A 113 14.37 15.72 -6.33
C PHE A 113 14.22 15.72 -7.85
N LEU A 114 15.00 14.90 -8.56
CA LEU A 114 14.94 14.79 -10.02
C LEU A 114 13.55 14.35 -10.50
N SER A 115 12.94 13.36 -9.84
CA SER A 115 11.60 12.88 -10.20
C SER A 115 10.54 13.97 -10.07
N ILE A 116 10.58 14.76 -8.99
CA ILE A 116 9.66 15.88 -8.79
C ILE A 116 9.90 16.97 -9.83
N VAL A 117 11.17 17.31 -10.11
CA VAL A 117 11.54 18.32 -11.12
C VAL A 117 11.01 17.90 -12.49
N VAL A 118 11.36 16.70 -12.97
CA VAL A 118 10.96 16.19 -14.27
C VAL A 118 9.43 16.15 -14.40
N SER A 119 8.74 15.62 -13.40
CA SER A 119 7.28 15.56 -13.40
C SER A 119 6.64 16.95 -13.37
N SER A 120 7.11 17.85 -12.52
CA SER A 120 6.52 19.18 -12.36
C SER A 120 6.76 20.07 -13.59
N PHE A 121 7.98 20.08 -14.15
CA PHE A 121 8.29 20.83 -15.35
C PHE A 121 7.61 20.23 -16.59
N GLY A 122 7.60 18.89 -16.71
CA GLY A 122 6.98 18.19 -17.82
C GLY A 122 5.47 18.41 -17.94
N THR A 123 4.79 18.68 -16.84
CA THR A 123 3.32 18.90 -16.84
C THR A 123 2.93 20.38 -16.65
N GLN A 124 3.89 21.29 -16.47
CA GLN A 124 3.62 22.69 -16.12
C GLN A 124 2.81 23.42 -17.20
N ARG A 125 3.15 23.21 -18.47
CA ARG A 125 2.51 23.91 -19.60
C ARG A 125 1.02 23.57 -19.66
N GLU A 126 0.72 22.30 -19.64
CA GLU A 126 -0.64 21.76 -19.69
C GLU A 126 -1.44 22.14 -18.45
N ALA A 127 -0.85 21.97 -17.27
CA ALA A 127 -1.47 22.35 -16.00
C ALA A 127 -1.81 23.84 -15.93
N SER A 128 -0.96 24.71 -16.52
CA SER A 128 -1.20 26.16 -16.54
C SER A 128 -2.33 26.58 -17.48
N ALA A 129 -2.67 25.72 -18.45
CA ALA A 129 -3.75 25.95 -19.41
C ALA A 129 -5.13 25.54 -18.88
N LEU A 130 -5.17 24.80 -17.77
CA LEU A 130 -6.43 24.34 -17.17
C LEU A 130 -7.23 25.51 -16.57
N PRO A 131 -8.56 25.50 -16.70
CA PRO A 131 -9.42 26.50 -16.08
C PRO A 131 -9.27 26.45 -14.55
N ARG A 132 -9.23 27.62 -13.91
CA ARG A 132 -9.18 27.69 -12.46
C ARG A 132 -10.46 27.12 -11.87
N PRO A 133 -10.38 26.34 -10.76
CA PRO A 133 -11.57 25.78 -10.11
C PRO A 133 -12.53 26.90 -9.70
N ALA A 134 -13.82 26.71 -10.01
CA ALA A 134 -14.87 27.69 -9.71
C ALA A 134 -15.14 27.85 -8.20
N HIS A 135 -14.77 26.84 -7.40
CA HIS A 135 -14.95 26.84 -5.94
C HIS A 135 -13.61 26.99 -5.22
N THR A 136 -13.52 28.01 -4.35
CA THR A 136 -12.45 28.12 -3.35
C THR A 136 -12.80 27.20 -2.19
N PHE A 137 -11.90 26.26 -1.91
CA PHE A 137 -11.99 25.36 -0.76
C PHE A 137 -12.06 26.15 0.56
N LYS A 138 -13.08 25.89 1.37
CA LYS A 138 -13.21 26.47 2.71
C LYS A 138 -12.96 25.39 3.75
N PHE A 139 -12.25 25.74 4.82
CA PHE A 139 -11.99 24.78 5.92
C PHE A 139 -13.28 24.21 6.53
N GLY A 140 -14.41 24.92 6.44
CA GLY A 140 -15.73 24.41 6.86
C GLY A 140 -16.24 23.22 6.03
N ASP A 141 -15.75 23.06 4.80
CA ASP A 141 -16.19 21.98 3.89
C ASP A 141 -15.60 20.63 4.33
N ILE A 142 -14.46 20.63 5.05
CA ILE A 142 -13.81 19.41 5.56
C ILE A 142 -14.77 18.62 6.46
N ALA A 143 -15.44 19.28 7.38
CA ALA A 143 -16.34 18.60 8.33
C ALA A 143 -17.53 17.96 7.59
N SER A 144 -18.05 18.62 6.55
CA SER A 144 -19.13 18.07 5.73
C SER A 144 -18.68 16.91 4.87
N GLU A 145 -17.48 16.97 4.28
CA GLU A 145 -16.91 15.87 3.49
C GLU A 145 -16.60 14.65 4.38
N VAL A 146 -16.00 14.87 5.55
CA VAL A 146 -15.78 13.79 6.53
C VAL A 146 -17.13 13.19 6.97
N GLY A 147 -18.15 14.03 7.22
CA GLY A 147 -19.51 13.55 7.52
C GLY A 147 -20.09 12.67 6.41
N GLN A 148 -19.95 13.07 5.16
CA GLN A 148 -20.39 12.28 4.00
C GLN A 148 -19.60 10.96 3.86
N MET A 149 -18.30 10.95 4.17
CA MET A 149 -17.51 9.70 4.22
C MET A 149 -18.09 8.71 5.23
N PHE A 150 -18.47 9.19 6.42
CA PHE A 150 -19.13 8.32 7.42
C PHE A 150 -20.54 7.91 6.98
N GLU A 151 -21.22 8.74 6.22
CA GLU A 151 -22.52 8.40 5.68
C GLU A 151 -22.43 7.25 4.66
N SER A 152 -21.36 7.18 3.87
CA SER A 152 -21.11 6.08 2.95
C SER A 152 -21.02 4.71 3.66
N LEU A 153 -20.62 4.67 4.93
CA LEU A 153 -20.62 3.44 5.74
C LEU A 153 -22.02 2.87 6.05
N LYS A 154 -23.09 3.62 5.73
CA LYS A 154 -24.45 3.09 5.78
C LYS A 154 -24.72 2.06 4.68
N ASN A 155 -24.02 2.16 3.54
CA ASN A 155 -24.09 1.14 2.49
C ASN A 155 -23.39 -0.14 2.98
N PRO A 156 -24.10 -1.29 3.06
CA PRO A 156 -23.54 -2.52 3.63
C PRO A 156 -22.39 -3.09 2.79
N ASN A 157 -22.45 -2.96 1.46
CA ASN A 157 -21.38 -3.42 0.57
C ASN A 157 -20.12 -2.56 0.72
N PHE A 158 -20.28 -1.22 0.81
CA PHE A 158 -19.16 -0.32 1.09
C PHE A 158 -18.53 -0.62 2.45
N LYS A 159 -19.35 -0.75 3.50
CA LYS A 159 -18.88 -1.08 4.85
C LYS A 159 -18.08 -2.37 4.87
N ALA A 160 -18.55 -3.41 4.17
CA ALA A 160 -17.86 -4.68 4.06
C ALA A 160 -16.48 -4.53 3.41
N LEU A 161 -16.38 -3.83 2.27
CA LEU A 161 -15.12 -3.61 1.57
C LEU A 161 -14.19 -2.65 2.33
N PHE A 162 -14.73 -1.65 3.00
CA PHE A 162 -13.97 -0.73 3.84
C PHE A 162 -13.30 -1.48 4.99
N LEU A 163 -14.04 -2.32 5.73
CA LEU A 163 -13.52 -3.13 6.83
C LEU A 163 -12.56 -4.22 6.34
N TYR A 164 -12.83 -4.80 5.16
CA TYR A 164 -11.88 -5.69 4.50
C TYR A 164 -10.55 -4.97 4.21
N GLY A 165 -10.59 -3.83 3.56
CA GLY A 165 -9.40 -3.03 3.27
C GLY A 165 -8.68 -2.58 4.55
N LEU A 166 -9.44 -2.26 5.62
CA LEU A 166 -8.92 -1.91 6.94
C LEU A 166 -8.07 -3.06 7.52
N THR A 167 -8.63 -4.25 7.60
CA THR A 167 -7.97 -5.40 8.22
C THR A 167 -6.74 -5.86 7.42
N VAL A 168 -6.86 -5.94 6.08
CA VAL A 168 -5.72 -6.25 5.20
C VAL A 168 -4.62 -5.18 5.32
N GLY A 169 -5.01 -3.91 5.37
CA GLY A 169 -4.05 -2.82 5.48
C GLY A 169 -3.27 -2.84 6.80
N ILE A 170 -3.93 -3.12 7.93
CA ILE A 170 -3.25 -3.28 9.22
C ILE A 170 -2.31 -4.49 9.18
N ALA A 171 -2.75 -5.63 8.63
CA ALA A 171 -1.91 -6.82 8.49
C ALA A 171 -0.67 -6.54 7.62
N ALA A 172 -0.85 -5.88 6.47
CA ALA A 172 0.24 -5.49 5.59
C ALA A 172 1.19 -4.49 6.26
N GLY A 173 0.68 -3.48 6.97
CA GLY A 173 1.49 -2.52 7.72
C GLY A 173 2.31 -3.19 8.82
N LEU A 174 1.72 -4.14 9.55
CA LEU A 174 2.40 -4.95 10.55
C LEU A 174 3.51 -5.81 9.94
N GLY A 175 3.20 -6.52 8.85
CA GLY A 175 4.16 -7.36 8.13
C GLY A 175 5.32 -6.55 7.57
N MET A 176 5.04 -5.41 6.92
CA MET A 176 6.07 -4.50 6.39
C MET A 176 6.98 -3.94 7.48
N ALA A 177 6.43 -3.50 8.61
CA ALA A 177 7.21 -2.93 9.70
C ALA A 177 8.11 -3.97 10.38
N LEU A 178 7.63 -5.22 10.49
CA LEU A 178 8.39 -6.33 11.07
C LEU A 178 9.27 -7.07 10.04
N TYR A 179 9.18 -6.76 8.75
CA TYR A 179 9.91 -7.49 7.71
C TYR A 179 11.42 -7.54 7.96
N LEU A 180 12.03 -6.38 8.25
CA LEU A 180 13.47 -6.31 8.50
C LEU A 180 13.85 -7.05 9.79
N TYR A 181 13.05 -6.94 10.85
CA TYR A 181 13.28 -7.67 12.10
C TYR A 181 13.16 -9.18 11.90
N ASN A 182 12.14 -9.64 11.21
CA ASN A 182 11.93 -11.06 10.94
C ASN A 182 13.04 -11.65 10.06
N THR A 183 13.40 -10.97 8.97
CA THR A 183 14.45 -11.45 8.06
C THR A 183 15.83 -11.46 8.72
N THR A 184 16.15 -10.42 9.51
CA THR A 184 17.47 -10.32 10.18
C THR A 184 17.54 -11.21 11.43
N TYR A 185 16.58 -11.09 12.34
CA TYR A 185 16.69 -11.72 13.66
C TYR A 185 16.03 -13.11 13.73
N PHE A 186 14.91 -13.31 13.03
CA PHE A 186 14.26 -14.62 13.04
C PHE A 186 14.93 -15.62 12.09
N PHE A 187 15.16 -15.21 10.83
CA PHE A 187 15.76 -16.05 9.79
C PHE A 187 17.28 -15.93 9.68
N GLY A 188 17.91 -14.93 10.29
CA GLY A 188 19.36 -14.75 10.30
C GLY A 188 19.95 -14.27 8.98
N PHE A 189 19.17 -13.59 8.12
CA PHE A 189 19.65 -13.10 6.82
C PHE A 189 20.49 -11.84 6.95
N SER A 190 21.59 -11.81 6.20
CA SER A 190 22.38 -10.59 6.00
C SER A 190 21.63 -9.56 5.15
N GLY A 191 22.06 -8.29 5.21
CA GLY A 191 21.47 -7.24 4.39
C GLY A 191 21.50 -7.55 2.89
N THR A 192 22.62 -8.11 2.40
CA THR A 192 22.73 -8.55 0.99
C THR A 192 21.72 -9.64 0.65
N GLN A 193 21.51 -10.61 1.53
CA GLN A 193 20.50 -11.65 1.36
C GLN A 193 19.08 -11.07 1.33
N ILE A 194 18.78 -10.09 2.20
CA ILE A 194 17.50 -9.38 2.20
C ILE A 194 17.28 -8.64 0.87
N GLY A 195 18.33 -8.01 0.33
CA GLY A 195 18.27 -7.40 -1.00
C GLY A 195 17.98 -8.41 -2.11
N VAL A 196 18.59 -9.60 -2.07
CA VAL A 196 18.31 -10.70 -3.02
C VAL A 196 16.84 -11.17 -2.90
N THR A 197 16.31 -11.30 -1.68
CA THR A 197 14.87 -11.60 -1.49
C THR A 197 14.00 -10.51 -2.17
N GLY A 198 14.40 -9.24 -2.07
CA GLY A 198 13.73 -8.14 -2.77
C GLY A 198 13.67 -8.32 -4.29
N LEU A 199 14.72 -8.88 -4.92
CA LEU A 199 14.68 -9.20 -6.36
C LEU A 199 13.62 -10.25 -6.70
N TRP A 200 13.46 -11.27 -5.88
CA TRP A 200 12.39 -12.27 -6.06
C TRP A 200 11.00 -11.66 -5.91
N ILE A 201 10.82 -10.76 -4.96
CA ILE A 201 9.53 -10.06 -4.73
C ILE A 201 9.08 -9.30 -5.99
N LEU A 202 9.98 -8.79 -6.83
CA LEU A 202 9.61 -8.09 -8.07
C LEU A 202 8.87 -8.97 -9.09
N ILE A 203 8.88 -10.28 -8.95
CA ILE A 203 8.11 -11.20 -9.79
C ILE A 203 6.61 -11.14 -9.47
N ALA A 204 6.28 -10.94 -8.20
CA ALA A 204 4.89 -11.00 -7.73
C ALA A 204 3.95 -9.99 -8.41
N PRO A 205 4.30 -8.68 -8.58
CA PRO A 205 3.44 -7.72 -9.27
C PRO A 205 3.19 -8.10 -10.73
N VAL A 206 4.21 -8.60 -11.43
CA VAL A 206 4.07 -9.04 -12.84
C VAL A 206 3.05 -10.17 -12.94
N CYS A 207 3.20 -11.19 -12.12
CA CYS A 207 2.27 -12.32 -12.10
C CYS A 207 0.85 -11.87 -11.68
N ALA A 208 0.75 -10.98 -10.69
CA ALA A 208 -0.54 -10.53 -10.16
C ALA A 208 -1.36 -9.69 -11.15
N ILE A 209 -0.70 -8.85 -11.98
CA ILE A 209 -1.37 -8.03 -13.02
C ILE A 209 -2.14 -8.91 -14.01
N PHE A 210 -1.59 -10.06 -14.38
CA PHE A 210 -2.26 -11.00 -15.27
C PHE A 210 -3.24 -11.92 -14.54
N ALA A 211 -2.89 -12.34 -13.33
CA ALA A 211 -3.68 -13.29 -12.56
C ALA A 211 -4.98 -12.67 -11.99
N ALA A 212 -4.94 -11.42 -11.52
CA ALA A 212 -6.11 -10.82 -10.86
C ALA A 212 -7.33 -10.69 -11.80
N PRO A 213 -7.21 -10.16 -13.04
CA PRO A 213 -8.34 -10.14 -13.97
C PRO A 213 -8.81 -11.53 -14.36
N TYR A 214 -7.87 -12.47 -14.61
CA TYR A 214 -8.20 -13.84 -14.97
C TYR A 214 -8.98 -14.56 -13.86
N LEU A 215 -8.50 -14.46 -12.60
CA LEU A 215 -9.17 -15.08 -11.47
C LEU A 215 -10.52 -14.43 -11.18
N GLY A 216 -10.60 -13.10 -11.29
CA GLY A 216 -11.86 -12.35 -11.15
C GLY A 216 -12.89 -12.73 -12.20
N ALA A 217 -12.48 -12.92 -13.45
CA ALA A 217 -13.36 -13.36 -14.54
C ALA A 217 -13.83 -14.81 -14.36
N ARG A 218 -12.92 -15.71 -13.91
CA ARG A 218 -13.22 -17.15 -13.79
C ARG A 218 -14.05 -17.51 -12.57
N PHE A 219 -13.72 -16.95 -11.41
CA PHE A 219 -14.35 -17.32 -10.13
C PHE A 219 -15.28 -16.25 -9.55
N GLY A 220 -15.30 -15.06 -10.15
CA GLY A 220 -15.91 -13.87 -9.58
C GLY A 220 -14.97 -13.15 -8.60
N LYS A 221 -15.06 -11.81 -8.55
CA LYS A 221 -14.16 -10.94 -7.77
C LYS A 221 -14.08 -11.33 -6.29
N LYS A 222 -15.24 -11.54 -5.66
CA LYS A 222 -15.36 -11.95 -4.25
C LYS A 222 -14.65 -13.27 -3.96
N ARG A 223 -14.96 -14.33 -4.75
CA ARG A 223 -14.36 -15.66 -4.51
C ARG A 223 -12.86 -15.66 -4.77
N ALA A 224 -12.41 -14.94 -5.79
CA ALA A 224 -10.98 -14.80 -6.08
C ALA A 224 -10.23 -14.11 -4.93
N ALA A 225 -10.81 -13.06 -4.33
CA ALA A 225 -10.24 -12.41 -3.14
C ALA A 225 -10.21 -13.38 -1.94
N ILE A 226 -11.27 -14.14 -1.70
CA ILE A 226 -11.34 -15.17 -0.65
C ILE A 226 -10.23 -16.21 -0.84
N TYR A 227 -10.03 -16.73 -2.06
CA TYR A 227 -8.98 -17.71 -2.33
C TYR A 227 -7.57 -17.16 -2.09
N ALA A 228 -7.32 -15.89 -2.47
CA ALA A 228 -6.03 -15.23 -2.20
C ALA A 228 -5.78 -15.11 -0.69
N ILE A 229 -6.78 -14.72 0.10
CA ILE A 229 -6.67 -14.61 1.56
C ILE A 229 -6.44 -15.99 2.20
N LEU A 230 -7.20 -17.02 1.79
CA LEU A 230 -7.04 -18.38 2.31
C LEU A 230 -5.65 -18.95 2.01
N LEU A 231 -5.15 -18.72 0.79
CA LEU A 231 -3.79 -19.12 0.40
C LEU A 231 -2.74 -18.40 1.25
N ASN A 232 -2.93 -17.11 1.51
CA ASN A 232 -2.04 -16.34 2.38
C ASN A 232 -2.06 -16.88 3.82
N ILE A 233 -3.23 -17.06 4.43
CA ILE A 233 -3.38 -17.61 5.78
C ILE A 233 -2.72 -19.00 5.90
N ALA A 234 -2.85 -19.83 4.86
CA ALA A 234 -2.30 -21.18 4.88
C ALA A 234 -0.77 -21.20 4.74
N LEU A 235 -0.20 -20.36 3.87
CA LEU A 235 1.22 -20.43 3.52
C LEU A 235 2.11 -19.51 4.37
N TYR A 236 1.62 -18.37 4.79
CA TYR A 236 2.43 -17.38 5.52
C TYR A 236 3.06 -17.90 6.80
N PRO A 237 2.36 -18.67 7.68
CA PRO A 237 2.94 -19.20 8.92
C PRO A 237 3.95 -20.33 8.72
N ILE A 238 3.93 -21.00 7.57
CA ILE A 238 4.73 -22.22 7.34
C ILE A 238 6.23 -22.02 7.60
N PRO A 239 6.91 -21.00 7.05
CA PRO A 239 8.33 -20.77 7.33
C PRO A 239 8.65 -20.68 8.82
N TYR A 240 7.82 -19.94 9.56
CA TYR A 240 8.01 -19.75 11.00
C TYR A 240 7.81 -21.06 11.78
N ILE A 241 6.76 -21.80 11.46
CA ILE A 241 6.47 -23.09 12.09
C ILE A 241 7.61 -24.10 11.82
N LEU A 242 8.11 -24.17 10.58
CA LEU A 242 9.18 -25.07 10.22
C LEU A 242 10.51 -24.71 10.90
N VAL A 243 10.82 -23.42 11.08
CA VAL A 243 11.99 -22.97 11.85
C VAL A 243 11.87 -23.42 13.31
N LEU A 244 10.72 -23.20 13.95
CA LEU A 244 10.49 -23.58 15.34
C LEU A 244 10.46 -25.12 15.53
N ALA A 245 10.03 -25.86 14.53
CA ALA A 245 10.03 -27.32 14.53
C ALA A 245 11.42 -27.93 14.20
N GLY A 246 12.44 -27.10 13.89
CA GLY A 246 13.76 -27.59 13.49
C GLY A 246 13.79 -28.29 12.11
N ALA A 247 12.75 -28.11 11.30
CA ALA A 247 12.61 -28.68 9.95
C ALA A 247 12.95 -27.69 8.82
N TRP A 248 13.46 -26.51 9.17
CA TRP A 248 13.89 -25.49 8.24
C TRP A 248 15.38 -25.67 7.89
N PRO A 249 15.83 -25.27 6.67
CA PRO A 249 17.24 -25.21 6.36
C PRO A 249 18.02 -24.33 7.35
N GLU A 250 19.34 -24.53 7.44
CA GLU A 250 20.20 -23.73 8.31
C GLU A 250 19.92 -22.24 8.15
N LEU A 251 19.66 -21.57 9.28
CA LEU A 251 19.33 -20.14 9.31
C LEU A 251 20.49 -19.31 8.75
N GLY A 252 20.19 -18.24 8.00
CA GLY A 252 21.19 -17.43 7.34
C GLY A 252 21.84 -18.07 6.10
N SER A 253 21.55 -19.33 5.79
CA SER A 253 22.07 -19.98 4.58
C SER A 253 21.34 -19.50 3.32
N TRP A 254 22.01 -19.62 2.15
CA TRP A 254 21.40 -19.30 0.87
C TRP A 254 20.20 -20.19 0.53
N LEU A 255 20.23 -21.46 0.96
CA LEU A 255 19.09 -22.35 0.77
C LEU A 255 17.87 -21.87 1.56
N SER A 256 18.08 -21.49 2.83
CA SER A 256 17.03 -20.89 3.66
C SER A 256 16.41 -19.66 3.01
N LEU A 257 17.23 -18.78 2.43
CA LEU A 257 16.78 -17.60 1.70
C LEU A 257 15.93 -17.93 0.49
N TYR A 258 16.36 -18.84 -0.37
CA TYR A 258 15.60 -19.21 -1.57
C TYR A 258 14.25 -19.85 -1.22
N VAL A 259 14.23 -20.72 -0.22
CA VAL A 259 12.98 -21.32 0.27
C VAL A 259 12.06 -20.22 0.84
N TYR A 260 12.58 -19.33 1.69
CA TYR A 260 11.83 -18.20 2.24
C TYR A 260 11.26 -17.28 1.14
N SER A 261 12.07 -16.98 0.12
CA SER A 261 11.67 -16.10 -0.99
C SER A 261 10.45 -16.61 -1.74
N ILE A 262 10.26 -17.93 -1.85
CA ILE A 262 9.06 -18.51 -2.47
C ILE A 262 7.80 -18.10 -1.70
N PHE A 263 7.82 -18.21 -0.36
CA PHE A 263 6.68 -17.85 0.47
C PHE A 263 6.38 -16.36 0.43
N VAL A 264 7.42 -15.51 0.48
CA VAL A 264 7.25 -14.05 0.39
C VAL A 264 6.71 -13.62 -0.98
N VAL A 265 7.17 -14.23 -2.07
CA VAL A 265 6.61 -13.95 -3.41
C VAL A 265 5.13 -14.30 -3.48
N VAL A 266 4.72 -15.44 -2.90
CA VAL A 266 3.30 -15.84 -2.85
C VAL A 266 2.50 -14.90 -1.96
N GLU A 267 3.03 -14.48 -0.82
CA GLU A 267 2.40 -13.48 0.07
C GLU A 267 2.12 -12.18 -0.68
N VAL A 268 3.15 -11.59 -1.30
CA VAL A 268 3.03 -10.34 -2.03
C VAL A 268 2.08 -10.48 -3.22
N PHE A 269 2.15 -11.60 -3.93
CA PHE A 269 1.23 -11.92 -5.03
C PHE A 269 -0.23 -11.96 -4.56
N CYS A 270 -0.54 -12.65 -3.46
CA CYS A 270 -1.86 -12.69 -2.88
C CYS A 270 -2.34 -11.30 -2.41
N GLY A 271 -1.44 -10.52 -1.79
CA GLY A 271 -1.72 -9.16 -1.36
C GLY A 271 -2.10 -8.24 -2.51
N ILE A 272 -1.36 -8.30 -3.63
CA ILE A 272 -1.65 -7.49 -4.83
C ILE A 272 -2.97 -7.92 -5.47
N ILE A 273 -3.23 -9.21 -5.60
CA ILE A 273 -4.53 -9.71 -6.10
C ILE A 273 -5.67 -9.19 -5.23
N GLY A 274 -5.55 -9.30 -3.90
CA GLY A 274 -6.55 -8.79 -2.97
C GLY A 274 -6.79 -7.29 -3.13
N GLY A 275 -5.74 -6.51 -3.32
CA GLY A 275 -5.81 -5.07 -3.57
C GLY A 275 -6.54 -4.72 -4.88
N VAL A 276 -6.14 -5.35 -5.99
CA VAL A 276 -6.75 -5.13 -7.32
C VAL A 276 -8.23 -5.51 -7.31
N LEU A 277 -8.58 -6.65 -6.70
CA LEU A 277 -9.97 -7.09 -6.60
C LEU A 277 -10.80 -6.19 -5.68
N LEU A 278 -10.21 -5.69 -4.58
CA LEU A 278 -10.85 -4.70 -3.71
C LEU A 278 -11.20 -3.42 -4.48
N ASP A 279 -10.26 -2.89 -5.28
CA ASP A 279 -10.51 -1.70 -6.10
C ASP A 279 -11.61 -1.94 -7.12
N SER A 280 -11.62 -3.11 -7.75
CA SER A 280 -12.64 -3.50 -8.71
C SER A 280 -14.01 -3.68 -8.05
N MET A 281 -14.10 -4.30 -6.88
CA MET A 281 -15.35 -4.41 -6.11
C MET A 281 -15.84 -3.06 -5.59
N MET A 282 -14.93 -2.15 -5.27
CA MET A 282 -15.27 -0.79 -4.84
C MET A 282 -15.95 -0.01 -5.98
N ALA A 283 -15.48 -0.19 -7.23
CA ALA A 283 -16.13 0.41 -8.39
C ALA A 283 -17.57 -0.09 -8.56
N ASP A 284 -17.81 -1.40 -8.36
CA ASP A 284 -19.17 -1.97 -8.40
C ASP A 284 -20.09 -1.33 -7.32
N VAL A 285 -19.56 -1.07 -6.12
CA VAL A 285 -20.32 -0.37 -5.05
C VAL A 285 -20.66 1.07 -5.43
N VAL A 286 -19.77 1.75 -6.14
CA VAL A 286 -20.04 3.12 -6.63
C VAL A 286 -21.22 3.10 -7.60
N GLU A 287 -21.23 2.16 -8.54
CA GLU A 287 -22.31 1.99 -9.53
C GLU A 287 -23.63 1.59 -8.85
N ASP A 288 -23.61 0.64 -7.92
CA ASP A 288 -24.77 0.24 -7.11
C ASP A 288 -25.35 1.44 -6.32
N SER A 289 -24.47 2.24 -5.71
CA SER A 289 -24.87 3.44 -5.01
C SER A 289 -25.47 4.50 -5.95
N GLU A 290 -24.92 4.66 -7.17
CA GLU A 290 -25.42 5.61 -8.17
C GLU A 290 -26.84 5.21 -8.66
N VAL A 291 -27.11 3.91 -8.83
CA VAL A 291 -28.44 3.42 -9.17
C VAL A 291 -29.48 3.80 -8.11
N VAL A 292 -29.09 3.75 -6.81
CA VAL A 292 -30.01 4.01 -5.69
C VAL A 292 -30.14 5.51 -5.40
N THR A 293 -29.03 6.24 -5.41
CA THR A 293 -28.98 7.65 -4.94
C THR A 293 -29.11 8.68 -6.04
N GLU A 294 -29.02 8.24 -7.31
CA GLU A 294 -28.97 9.09 -8.51
C GLU A 294 -27.78 10.09 -8.50
N ARG A 295 -26.78 9.83 -7.66
CA ARG A 295 -25.57 10.65 -7.52
C ARG A 295 -24.32 9.81 -7.64
N ARG A 296 -23.43 10.20 -8.55
CA ARG A 296 -22.12 9.56 -8.68
C ARG A 296 -21.17 10.06 -7.59
N SER A 297 -20.99 9.24 -6.57
CA SER A 297 -20.15 9.57 -5.39
C SER A 297 -18.78 8.90 -5.43
N GLU A 298 -18.23 8.63 -6.62
CA GLU A 298 -16.96 7.92 -6.83
C GLU A 298 -15.81 8.53 -5.99
N GLY A 299 -15.64 9.87 -6.06
CA GLY A 299 -14.60 10.56 -5.31
C GLY A 299 -14.70 10.36 -3.80
N LEU A 300 -15.91 10.30 -3.25
CA LEU A 300 -16.15 10.10 -1.83
C LEU A 300 -15.73 8.69 -1.37
N PHE A 301 -16.12 7.66 -2.12
CA PHE A 301 -15.77 6.27 -1.79
C PHE A 301 -14.26 6.02 -1.86
N PHE A 302 -13.59 6.50 -2.92
CA PHE A 302 -12.13 6.36 -3.05
C PHE A 302 -11.36 7.24 -2.07
N ALA A 303 -11.85 8.43 -1.70
CA ALA A 303 -11.26 9.26 -0.66
C ALA A 303 -11.34 8.59 0.72
N ALA A 304 -12.50 8.01 1.08
CA ALA A 304 -12.68 7.25 2.32
C ALA A 304 -11.71 6.06 2.37
N ARG A 305 -11.56 5.32 1.26
CA ARG A 305 -10.61 4.23 1.13
C ARG A 305 -9.16 4.69 1.26
N GLY A 306 -8.79 5.78 0.59
CA GLY A 306 -7.44 6.36 0.67
C GLY A 306 -7.08 6.83 2.08
N PHE A 307 -8.02 7.48 2.76
CA PHE A 307 -7.86 7.87 4.17
C PHE A 307 -7.67 6.66 5.07
N ALA A 308 -8.53 5.64 4.93
CA ALA A 308 -8.40 4.39 5.64
C ALA A 308 -7.01 3.78 5.41
N GLY A 309 -6.54 3.64 4.17
CA GLY A 309 -5.24 3.06 3.85
C GLY A 309 -4.07 3.76 4.55
N LYS A 310 -4.10 5.10 4.66
CA LYS A 310 -3.07 5.88 5.36
C LYS A 310 -3.13 5.71 6.89
N ALA A 311 -4.32 5.78 7.47
CA ALA A 311 -4.52 5.61 8.91
C ALA A 311 -4.13 4.19 9.38
N ILE A 312 -4.43 3.21 8.55
CA ILE A 312 -4.24 1.78 8.81
C ILE A 312 -2.77 1.38 8.79
N SER A 313 -2.00 1.88 7.82
CA SER A 313 -0.56 1.59 7.79
C SER A 313 0.14 2.10 9.06
N ALA A 314 -0.32 3.23 9.60
CA ALA A 314 0.17 3.74 10.88
C ALA A 314 -0.14 2.78 12.05
N GLY A 315 -1.37 2.22 12.10
CA GLY A 315 -1.75 1.23 13.12
C GLY A 315 -0.90 -0.04 13.07
N GLY A 316 -0.57 -0.53 11.88
CA GLY A 316 0.33 -1.67 11.70
C GLY A 316 1.75 -1.40 12.20
N ILE A 317 2.30 -0.21 11.93
CA ILE A 317 3.62 0.21 12.40
C ILE A 317 3.65 0.31 13.94
N VAL A 318 2.62 0.90 14.56
CA VAL A 318 2.51 0.96 16.02
C VAL A 318 2.43 -0.44 16.62
N GLY A 319 1.63 -1.34 16.03
CA GLY A 319 1.55 -2.74 16.46
C GLY A 319 2.90 -3.45 16.36
N ALA A 320 3.67 -3.20 15.31
CA ALA A 320 5.02 -3.74 15.16
C ALA A 320 5.97 -3.21 16.24
N GLY A 321 5.93 -1.91 16.56
CA GLY A 321 6.73 -1.32 17.62
C GLY A 321 6.43 -1.94 18.99
N ILE A 322 5.15 -2.20 19.28
CA ILE A 322 4.74 -2.89 20.51
C ILE A 322 5.32 -4.32 20.55
N ILE A 323 5.25 -5.08 19.46
CA ILE A 323 5.81 -6.44 19.38
C ILE A 323 7.33 -6.41 19.58
N VAL A 324 8.05 -5.50 18.91
CA VAL A 324 9.50 -5.34 19.04
C VAL A 324 9.89 -5.10 20.50
N SER A 325 9.19 -4.19 21.19
CA SER A 325 9.44 -3.89 22.60
C SER A 325 9.08 -5.06 23.53
N LEU A 326 7.94 -5.73 23.32
CA LEU A 326 7.53 -6.88 24.15
C LEU A 326 8.46 -8.09 24.01
N VAL A 327 9.05 -8.28 22.85
CA VAL A 327 10.03 -9.35 22.58
C VAL A 327 11.42 -8.99 23.09
N GLY A 328 11.69 -7.69 23.37
CA GLY A 328 13.00 -7.19 23.76
C GLY A 328 13.99 -7.09 22.60
N LEU A 329 13.50 -6.96 21.36
CA LEU A 329 14.35 -6.79 20.17
C LEU A 329 15.03 -5.42 20.12
N ASP A 330 14.54 -4.44 20.84
CA ASP A 330 15.10 -3.11 21.03
C ASP A 330 16.46 -3.14 21.76
N ALA A 331 16.70 -4.15 22.60
CA ALA A 331 17.96 -4.36 23.30
C ALA A 331 18.98 -5.21 22.50
N ILE A 332 18.59 -5.78 21.36
CA ILE A 332 19.42 -6.69 20.55
C ILE A 332 20.17 -5.90 19.48
N THR A 333 21.49 -6.00 19.48
CA THR A 333 22.36 -5.31 18.52
C THR A 333 22.98 -6.23 17.46
N SER A 334 22.97 -7.55 17.70
CA SER A 334 23.51 -8.54 16.76
C SER A 334 22.68 -9.81 16.70
N VAL A 335 22.78 -10.55 15.57
CA VAL A 335 22.03 -11.79 15.34
C VAL A 335 22.43 -12.89 16.31
N GLU A 336 23.68 -12.91 16.77
CA GLU A 336 24.22 -13.88 17.73
C GLU A 336 23.54 -13.80 19.11
N GLN A 337 22.94 -12.66 19.45
CA GLN A 337 22.21 -12.47 20.70
C GLN A 337 20.80 -13.05 20.67
N VAL A 338 20.32 -13.46 19.48
CA VAL A 338 18.96 -13.97 19.30
C VAL A 338 18.88 -15.41 19.77
N THR A 339 18.29 -15.62 20.93
CA THR A 339 18.03 -16.94 21.49
C THR A 339 16.83 -17.62 20.81
N TYR A 340 16.67 -18.91 21.04
CA TYR A 340 15.48 -19.66 20.59
C TYR A 340 14.19 -19.04 21.17
N ASP A 341 14.20 -18.68 22.45
CA ASP A 341 13.04 -18.09 23.14
C ASP A 341 12.60 -16.76 22.49
N ILE A 342 13.55 -15.94 22.05
CA ILE A 342 13.25 -14.70 21.33
C ILE A 342 12.53 -15.00 20.01
N ARG A 343 13.00 -16.02 19.25
CA ARG A 343 12.30 -16.46 18.02
C ARG A 343 10.89 -16.98 18.30
N VAL A 344 10.73 -17.76 19.35
CA VAL A 344 9.41 -18.25 19.78
C VAL A 344 8.50 -17.07 20.11
N ASN A 345 8.98 -16.09 20.87
CA ASN A 345 8.20 -14.90 21.25
C ASN A 345 7.80 -14.06 20.03
N ILE A 346 8.71 -13.86 19.05
CA ILE A 346 8.37 -13.19 17.78
C ILE A 346 7.21 -13.93 17.11
N ALA A 347 7.34 -15.24 16.94
CA ALA A 347 6.33 -16.02 16.24
C ALA A 347 4.98 -16.03 16.97
N ILE A 348 4.96 -16.20 18.30
CA ILE A 348 3.73 -16.25 19.11
C ILE A 348 2.99 -14.91 19.14
N LEU A 349 3.71 -13.79 19.16
CA LEU A 349 3.07 -12.47 19.18
C LEU A 349 2.64 -12.01 17.78
N PHE A 350 3.46 -12.28 16.77
CA PHE A 350 3.22 -11.78 15.42
C PHE A 350 2.24 -12.64 14.61
N LEU A 351 2.45 -13.98 14.54
CA LEU A 351 1.67 -14.83 13.64
C LEU A 351 0.18 -14.89 14.00
N PRO A 352 -0.23 -15.08 15.28
CA PRO A 352 -1.64 -15.12 15.60
C PRO A 352 -2.35 -13.79 15.28
N LEU A 353 -1.68 -12.65 15.52
CA LEU A 353 -2.22 -11.34 15.21
C LEU A 353 -2.38 -11.15 13.70
N TYR A 354 -1.34 -11.49 12.92
CA TYR A 354 -1.39 -11.43 11.46
C TYR A 354 -2.48 -12.34 10.87
N CYS A 355 -2.57 -13.58 11.34
CA CYS A 355 -3.60 -14.52 10.92
C CYS A 355 -5.01 -14.05 11.32
N LEU A 356 -5.19 -13.52 12.52
CA LEU A 356 -6.48 -13.00 13.00
C LEU A 356 -6.96 -11.83 12.14
N LEU A 357 -6.06 -10.93 11.76
CA LEU A 357 -6.38 -9.82 10.85
C LEU A 357 -6.82 -10.34 9.47
N ASN A 358 -6.14 -11.35 8.92
CA ASN A 358 -6.52 -11.97 7.65
C ASN A 358 -7.83 -12.76 7.76
N VAL A 359 -8.13 -13.41 8.89
CA VAL A 359 -9.44 -14.04 9.16
C VAL A 359 -10.52 -12.96 9.25
N GLY A 360 -10.24 -11.83 9.87
CA GLY A 360 -11.13 -10.66 9.84
C GLY A 360 -11.40 -10.16 8.43
N ALA A 361 -10.34 -10.07 7.60
CA ALA A 361 -10.46 -9.72 6.19
C ALA A 361 -11.35 -10.70 5.42
N LEU A 362 -11.16 -12.01 5.66
CA LEU A 362 -12.00 -13.07 5.09
C LEU A 362 -13.48 -12.91 5.49
N TYR A 363 -13.73 -12.63 6.76
CA TYR A 363 -15.08 -12.38 7.26
C TYR A 363 -15.72 -11.17 6.57
N PHE A 364 -15.01 -10.03 6.50
CA PHE A 364 -15.58 -8.82 5.92
C PHE A 364 -15.80 -8.94 4.40
N VAL A 365 -14.85 -9.48 3.63
CA VAL A 365 -15.08 -9.70 2.20
C VAL A 365 -16.22 -10.68 1.92
N SER A 366 -16.48 -11.62 2.83
CA SER A 366 -17.61 -12.54 2.71
C SER A 366 -18.97 -11.83 2.80
N GLN A 367 -19.05 -10.65 3.45
CA GLN A 367 -20.27 -9.86 3.58
C GLN A 367 -20.60 -9.04 2.31
N TYR A 368 -19.66 -8.89 1.39
CA TYR A 368 -19.91 -8.25 0.10
C TYR A 368 -20.90 -9.09 -0.73
N ARG A 369 -21.92 -8.44 -1.32
CA ARG A 369 -23.07 -9.13 -1.92
C ARG A 369 -23.24 -8.91 -3.41
N ILE A 370 -22.64 -7.88 -4.00
CA ILE A 370 -22.80 -7.60 -5.43
C ILE A 370 -22.09 -8.71 -6.21
N ASP A 371 -22.83 -9.46 -6.97
CA ASP A 371 -22.33 -10.48 -7.87
C ASP A 371 -22.21 -9.95 -9.32
N ARG A 372 -21.93 -10.86 -10.26
CA ARG A 372 -21.74 -10.50 -11.66
C ARG A 372 -23.03 -10.09 -12.33
N ASP A 373 -24.15 -10.71 -11.94
CA ASP A 373 -25.46 -10.45 -12.52
C ASP A 373 -25.99 -9.12 -11.99
N ASP A 374 -25.86 -8.86 -10.68
CA ASP A 374 -26.16 -7.56 -10.05
C ASP A 374 -25.41 -6.41 -10.71
N HIS A 375 -24.09 -6.61 -10.98
CA HIS A 375 -23.26 -5.61 -11.66
C HIS A 375 -23.75 -5.34 -13.08
N GLY A 376 -24.10 -6.41 -13.85
CA GLY A 376 -24.70 -6.29 -15.19
C GLY A 376 -25.99 -5.49 -15.17
N ASP A 377 -26.92 -5.83 -14.27
CA ASP A 377 -28.20 -5.14 -14.09
C ASP A 377 -28.01 -3.65 -13.72
N ASN A 378 -27.02 -3.34 -12.89
CA ASN A 378 -26.72 -1.95 -12.51
C ASN A 378 -26.20 -1.14 -13.71
N LEU A 379 -25.31 -1.71 -14.52
CA LEU A 379 -24.82 -1.06 -15.74
C LEU A 379 -25.96 -0.79 -16.75
N ASP A 380 -26.86 -1.75 -16.95
CA ASP A 380 -28.00 -1.61 -17.85
C ASP A 380 -28.95 -0.48 -17.38
N LYS A 381 -29.25 -0.43 -16.07
CA LYS A 381 -30.06 0.64 -15.47
C LYS A 381 -29.41 2.02 -15.64
N LEU A 382 -28.10 2.13 -15.44
CA LEU A 382 -27.35 3.39 -15.63
C LEU A 382 -27.33 3.81 -17.09
N ALA A 383 -27.14 2.87 -18.02
CA ALA A 383 -27.16 3.12 -19.46
C ALA A 383 -28.54 3.61 -19.95
N GLU A 384 -29.62 3.00 -19.46
CA GLU A 384 -30.99 3.41 -19.74
C GLU A 384 -31.28 4.84 -19.26
N ARG A 385 -30.89 5.17 -18.02
CA ARG A 385 -31.01 6.53 -17.49
C ARG A 385 -30.24 7.54 -18.32
N ALA A 386 -29.00 7.25 -18.66
CA ALA A 386 -28.17 8.13 -19.49
C ALA A 386 -28.81 8.36 -20.87
N ARG A 387 -29.48 7.36 -21.44
CA ARG A 387 -30.22 7.48 -22.70
C ARG A 387 -31.45 8.41 -22.57
N ILE A 388 -32.23 8.23 -21.50
CA ILE A 388 -33.42 9.06 -21.22
C ILE A 388 -32.99 10.52 -21.02
N ASP A 389 -31.94 10.79 -20.24
CA ASP A 389 -31.44 12.14 -19.99
C ASP A 389 -30.90 12.82 -21.25
N ARG A 390 -30.27 12.05 -22.16
CA ARG A 390 -29.84 12.55 -23.46
C ARG A 390 -31.06 12.98 -24.31
N HIS A 391 -32.08 12.13 -24.42
CA HIS A 391 -33.31 12.46 -25.15
C HIS A 391 -34.03 13.69 -24.60
N ARG A 392 -34.06 13.84 -23.26
CA ARG A 392 -34.62 15.05 -22.63
C ARG A 392 -33.83 16.33 -22.95
N ARG A 393 -32.49 16.25 -23.04
CA ARG A 393 -31.65 17.40 -23.40
C ARG A 393 -31.74 17.75 -24.89
N GLU A 394 -31.98 16.76 -25.75
CA GLU A 394 -32.15 16.95 -27.19
C GLU A 394 -33.55 17.39 -27.58
N GLY A 395 -34.47 17.60 -26.61
CA GLY A 395 -35.82 18.11 -26.85
C GLY A 395 -36.84 17.13 -27.43
N PHE A 396 -36.50 15.83 -27.40
CA PHE A 396 -37.43 14.76 -27.75
C PHE A 396 -38.27 14.36 -26.52
N SER A 397 -39.60 14.48 -26.63
CA SER A 397 -40.50 13.92 -25.61
C SER A 397 -40.37 12.39 -25.61
N VAL A 398 -40.12 11.82 -24.45
CA VAL A 398 -40.20 10.40 -24.22
C VAL A 398 -41.68 10.14 -23.90
N ASP A 399 -42.48 9.67 -24.88
CA ASP A 399 -43.79 9.10 -24.67
C ASP A 399 -43.68 7.68 -24.15
#